data_ae968d19094ff2a590a38a2289ebf683
#
_entry.id   ae968d19094ff2a590a38a2289ebf683
#
_cell.length_a   1.000
_cell.length_b   1.000
_cell.length_c   1.000
_cell.angle_alpha   90.00
_cell.angle_beta   90.00
_cell.angle_gamma   90.00
#
_symmetry.space_group_name_H-M   'P 1'
#
loop_
_entity.id
_entity.type
_entity.pdbx_description
1 polymer ?
#
loop_
_entity_poly.entity_id
_entity_poly.type
_entity_poly.pdbx_seq_one_letter_code
_entity_poly.pdbx_strand_id
1 'polypeptide(L)'
;ALWTDVDGDGWVDLLVCYEWGMVRCWRNQSGRSLQEATHELGFDRAGTGLWQSLAAADFNGDGRLDYAVGNLGLNTRYHAAPDAPMLLLRTALTPQGNPQIVEAETVGGRLVPVRGRNQLAPFMPDLPRRFTSYRSYAAASLPEILGPTRLGAAETFRVTELRSGVFLSGLDGFVFQPLPAEAQLAPVFGLAAGDFDGDGRPDLYAVQNWFAPNPEVGRFSGGVSAFLLGDGRGGFTSVSAGTSGLLVPGDAKGLATFDQNGDGWPDFLLTRRGSPHLFFLNQGVPTRRGLAVRLEGGTRAAIVAGARVTVTTAGGEKRLGEISTGGGYMSQSAPEFYVSWQPADLPLSIQTTWADGQSTSHTWNGQGTRLVLTAPPIRE
;
A
#
# COMPACT_ATOMS: atom_id res chain seq x y z
N ALA A 1 -6.81 3.79 2.74
CA ALA A 1 -6.84 5.18 2.22
C ALA A 1 -5.67 5.95 2.79
N LEU A 2 -5.15 6.91 2.04
CA LEU A 2 -4.03 7.76 2.41
C LEU A 2 -4.39 9.22 2.11
N TRP A 3 -4.27 10.07 3.13
CA TRP A 3 -4.34 11.51 2.96
C TRP A 3 -2.93 12.04 2.66
N THR A 4 -2.72 12.67 1.50
CA THR A 4 -1.42 13.08 0.96
C THR A 4 -1.62 14.17 -0.10
N ASP A 5 -0.68 15.07 -0.27
CA ASP A 5 -0.71 16.09 -1.32
C ASP A 5 -0.10 15.50 -2.60
N VAL A 6 -0.96 14.96 -3.49
CA VAL A 6 -0.54 14.17 -4.67
C VAL A 6 0.07 15.01 -5.77
N ASP A 7 -0.46 16.22 -6.01
CA ASP A 7 -0.04 17.08 -7.12
C ASP A 7 0.89 18.23 -6.71
N GLY A 8 1.14 18.38 -5.41
CA GLY A 8 2.07 19.36 -4.88
C GLY A 8 1.50 20.78 -4.76
N ASP A 9 0.16 20.91 -4.77
CA ASP A 9 -0.51 22.21 -4.71
C ASP A 9 -0.67 22.76 -3.26
N GLY A 10 -0.28 21.96 -2.26
CA GLY A 10 -0.35 22.29 -0.84
C GLY A 10 -1.67 21.91 -0.17
N TRP A 11 -2.62 21.32 -0.90
CA TRP A 11 -3.87 20.81 -0.35
C TRP A 11 -3.83 19.29 -0.27
N VAL A 12 -4.23 18.75 0.87
CA VAL A 12 -4.22 17.31 1.11
C VAL A 12 -5.32 16.64 0.29
N ASP A 13 -4.93 15.74 -0.59
CA ASP A 13 -5.77 14.90 -1.44
C ASP A 13 -6.08 13.56 -0.76
N LEU A 14 -6.86 12.72 -1.42
CA LEU A 14 -7.22 11.41 -0.93
C LEU A 14 -6.92 10.31 -1.96
N LEU A 15 -6.02 9.39 -1.62
CA LEU A 15 -5.82 8.13 -2.34
C LEU A 15 -6.56 6.99 -1.63
N VAL A 16 -7.28 6.18 -2.39
CA VAL A 16 -8.03 5.02 -1.84
C VAL A 16 -7.73 3.76 -2.64
N CYS A 17 -7.30 2.73 -1.93
CA CYS A 17 -7.21 1.37 -2.46
C CYS A 17 -8.58 0.70 -2.45
N TYR A 18 -8.92 0.04 -3.54
CA TYR A 18 -10.12 -0.78 -3.64
C TYR A 18 -9.78 -2.24 -3.92
N GLU A 19 -10.41 -3.13 -3.20
CA GLU A 19 -10.54 -4.51 -3.69
C GLU A 19 -11.52 -4.53 -4.86
N TRP A 20 -11.21 -5.30 -5.89
CA TRP A 20 -12.01 -5.37 -7.14
C TRP A 20 -12.15 -4.03 -7.86
N GLY A 21 -11.17 -3.14 -7.70
CA GLY A 21 -11.17 -1.81 -8.29
C GLY A 21 -9.78 -1.26 -8.53
N MET A 22 -9.72 0.01 -8.92
CA MET A 22 -8.47 0.75 -9.11
C MET A 22 -8.01 1.39 -7.80
N VAL A 23 -6.76 1.78 -7.71
CA VAL A 23 -6.34 2.85 -6.79
C VAL A 23 -6.93 4.15 -7.32
N ARG A 24 -7.74 4.84 -6.51
CA ARG A 24 -8.39 6.09 -6.93
C ARG A 24 -7.82 7.28 -6.20
N CYS A 25 -7.73 8.38 -6.93
CA CYS A 25 -7.30 9.67 -6.42
C CYS A 25 -8.45 10.68 -6.48
N TRP A 26 -8.69 11.38 -5.39
CA TRP A 26 -9.56 12.53 -5.31
C TRP A 26 -8.73 13.75 -4.95
N ARG A 27 -8.59 14.68 -5.91
CA ARG A 27 -7.89 15.95 -5.72
C ARG A 27 -8.73 16.91 -4.92
N ASN A 28 -8.11 17.58 -3.96
CA ASN A 28 -8.72 18.61 -3.14
C ASN A 28 -8.75 19.94 -3.89
N GLN A 29 -9.93 20.47 -4.12
CA GLN A 29 -10.13 21.74 -4.79
C GLN A 29 -10.04 22.91 -3.78
N SER A 30 -8.83 23.21 -3.30
CA SER A 30 -8.54 24.29 -2.37
C SER A 30 -9.41 24.26 -1.09
N GLY A 31 -9.60 23.08 -0.52
CA GLY A 31 -10.37 22.86 0.71
C GLY A 31 -11.89 22.92 0.55
N ARG A 32 -12.42 23.02 -0.67
CA ARG A 32 -13.86 23.18 -0.94
C ARG A 32 -14.58 21.90 -1.29
N SER A 33 -13.92 21.03 -2.05
CA SER A 33 -14.48 19.75 -2.51
C SER A 33 -13.37 18.80 -2.95
N LEU A 34 -13.70 17.51 -3.03
CA LEU A 34 -12.84 16.50 -3.63
C LEU A 34 -13.36 16.17 -5.04
N GLN A 35 -12.49 16.20 -6.03
CA GLN A 35 -12.78 15.83 -7.41
C GLN A 35 -11.95 14.63 -7.82
N GLU A 36 -12.58 13.62 -8.43
CA GLU A 36 -11.86 12.45 -8.91
C GLU A 36 -10.87 12.82 -10.02
N ALA A 37 -9.61 12.44 -9.86
CA ALA A 37 -8.50 12.70 -10.77
C ALA A 37 -7.72 11.43 -11.13
N THR A 38 -8.30 10.25 -10.91
CA THR A 38 -7.65 8.93 -11.10
C THR A 38 -7.04 8.79 -12.50
N HIS A 39 -7.83 9.07 -13.55
CA HIS A 39 -7.38 8.97 -14.94
C HIS A 39 -6.42 10.10 -15.33
N GLU A 40 -6.69 11.32 -14.88
CA GLU A 40 -5.85 12.48 -15.17
C GLU A 40 -4.44 12.29 -14.64
N LEU A 41 -4.31 11.74 -13.44
CA LEU A 41 -3.03 11.50 -12.78
C LEU A 41 -2.39 10.15 -13.15
N GLY A 42 -3.08 9.26 -13.86
CA GLY A 42 -2.55 8.00 -14.37
C GLY A 42 -2.58 6.82 -13.39
N PHE A 43 -3.34 6.91 -12.30
CA PHE A 43 -3.50 5.78 -11.36
C PHE A 43 -4.27 4.60 -11.96
N ASP A 44 -5.08 4.82 -12.98
CA ASP A 44 -5.79 3.79 -13.74
C ASP A 44 -4.87 2.88 -14.57
N ARG A 45 -3.63 3.33 -14.86
CA ARG A 45 -2.65 2.59 -15.68
C ARG A 45 -2.21 1.27 -15.05
N ALA A 46 -2.31 1.13 -13.72
CA ALA A 46 -2.10 -0.15 -13.04
C ALA A 46 -3.25 -1.14 -13.26
N GLY A 47 -4.39 -0.68 -13.78
CA GLY A 47 -5.60 -1.50 -13.87
C GLY A 47 -6.30 -1.70 -12.53
N THR A 48 -7.12 -2.74 -12.47
CA THR A 48 -7.91 -3.10 -11.29
C THR A 48 -7.24 -4.24 -10.51
N GLY A 49 -7.24 -4.16 -9.17
CA GLY A 49 -6.56 -5.09 -8.29
C GLY A 49 -7.35 -5.44 -7.03
N LEU A 50 -6.69 -6.14 -6.13
CA LEU A 50 -7.12 -6.36 -4.74
C LEU A 50 -6.21 -5.54 -3.82
N TRP A 51 -6.25 -4.22 -4.02
CA TRP A 51 -5.35 -3.27 -3.39
C TRP A 51 -5.66 -3.11 -1.89
N GLN A 52 -4.64 -3.19 -1.02
CA GLN A 52 -4.81 -3.28 0.44
C GLN A 52 -4.24 -2.08 1.21
N SER A 53 -3.09 -1.58 0.81
CA SER A 53 -2.31 -0.59 1.57
C SER A 53 -1.56 0.38 0.66
N LEU A 54 -1.19 1.53 1.22
CA LEU A 54 -0.40 2.59 0.57
C LEU A 54 0.72 3.05 1.50
N ALA A 55 1.85 3.45 0.91
CA ALA A 55 2.90 4.22 1.59
C ALA A 55 3.50 5.22 0.60
N ALA A 56 3.85 6.41 1.09
CA ALA A 56 4.39 7.49 0.26
C ALA A 56 5.85 7.77 0.58
N ALA A 57 6.68 7.95 -0.44
CA ALA A 57 8.04 8.49 -0.36
C ALA A 57 8.50 8.93 -1.76
N ASP A 58 9.58 9.68 -1.86
CA ASP A 58 10.24 10.02 -3.12
C ASP A 58 11.22 8.89 -3.50
N PHE A 59 10.71 7.82 -4.14
CA PHE A 59 11.50 6.63 -4.47
C PHE A 59 12.40 6.83 -5.68
N ASN A 60 12.13 7.81 -6.54
CA ASN A 60 12.88 8.06 -7.76
C ASN A 60 13.82 9.28 -7.66
N GLY A 61 13.78 10.03 -6.56
CA GLY A 61 14.63 11.18 -6.28
C GLY A 61 14.30 12.44 -7.09
N ASP A 62 13.07 12.57 -7.61
CA ASP A 62 12.64 13.70 -8.44
C ASP A 62 12.08 14.87 -7.64
N GLY A 63 11.98 14.73 -6.31
CA GLY A 63 11.46 15.75 -5.41
C GLY A 63 9.93 15.78 -5.32
N ARG A 64 9.25 14.75 -5.82
CA ARG A 64 7.81 14.51 -5.70
C ARG A 64 7.54 13.21 -4.99
N LEU A 65 6.34 13.06 -4.46
CA LEU A 65 5.96 11.80 -3.82
C LEU A 65 5.57 10.75 -4.86
N ASP A 66 6.04 9.54 -4.61
CA ASP A 66 5.63 8.30 -5.24
C ASP A 66 4.82 7.47 -4.25
N TYR A 67 4.07 6.48 -4.72
CA TYR A 67 3.17 5.71 -3.87
C TYR A 67 3.38 4.20 -4.05
N ALA A 68 3.88 3.55 -3.01
CA ALA A 68 3.89 2.09 -2.95
C ALA A 68 2.49 1.56 -2.62
N VAL A 69 2.09 0.47 -3.25
CA VAL A 69 0.77 -0.14 -3.08
C VAL A 69 0.87 -1.65 -2.91
N GLY A 70 0.21 -2.17 -1.88
CA GLY A 70 0.09 -3.59 -1.59
C GLY A 70 -1.09 -4.22 -2.33
N ASN A 71 -0.88 -5.42 -2.88
CA ASN A 71 -1.88 -6.21 -3.60
C ASN A 71 -1.82 -7.68 -3.15
N LEU A 72 -2.55 -8.56 -3.82
CA LEU A 72 -2.65 -9.99 -3.49
C LEU A 72 -1.33 -10.76 -3.70
N GLY A 73 -0.49 -10.33 -4.65
CA GLY A 73 0.70 -11.06 -5.07
C GLY A 73 0.40 -12.17 -6.08
N LEU A 74 1.45 -12.85 -6.52
CA LEU A 74 1.39 -13.84 -7.59
C LEU A 74 1.41 -15.29 -7.12
N ASN A 75 1.84 -15.55 -5.87
CA ASN A 75 1.88 -16.90 -5.31
C ASN A 75 0.54 -17.25 -4.65
N THR A 76 -0.50 -17.17 -5.44
CA THR A 76 -1.89 -17.49 -5.07
C THR A 76 -2.50 -18.41 -6.12
N ARG A 77 -3.69 -18.96 -5.82
CA ARG A 77 -4.43 -19.72 -6.84
C ARG A 77 -5.12 -18.82 -7.87
N TYR A 78 -5.22 -17.54 -7.61
CA TYR A 78 -5.84 -16.60 -8.53
C TYR A 78 -4.85 -16.15 -9.61
N HIS A 79 -5.37 -16.03 -10.82
CA HIS A 79 -4.63 -15.52 -11.98
C HIS A 79 -5.44 -14.40 -12.63
N ALA A 80 -4.79 -13.30 -12.89
CA ALA A 80 -5.42 -12.16 -13.54
C ALA A 80 -4.44 -11.48 -14.51
N ALA A 81 -4.95 -11.09 -15.65
CA ALA A 81 -4.25 -10.28 -16.65
C ALA A 81 -5.27 -9.41 -17.38
N PRO A 82 -4.85 -8.35 -18.09
CA PRO A 82 -5.76 -7.49 -18.85
C PRO A 82 -6.63 -8.23 -19.86
N ASP A 83 -6.10 -9.25 -20.53
CA ASP A 83 -6.78 -10.11 -21.50
C ASP A 83 -7.48 -11.33 -20.88
N ALA A 84 -7.18 -11.65 -19.62
CA ALA A 84 -7.77 -12.74 -18.86
C ALA A 84 -8.08 -12.30 -17.41
N PRO A 85 -9.02 -11.37 -17.21
CA PRO A 85 -9.30 -10.82 -15.90
C PRO A 85 -9.97 -11.87 -14.97
N MET A 86 -9.68 -11.78 -13.68
CA MET A 86 -10.51 -12.41 -12.67
C MET A 86 -11.79 -11.59 -12.51
N LEU A 87 -12.94 -12.26 -12.39
CA LEU A 87 -14.26 -11.62 -12.28
C LEU A 87 -14.91 -11.89 -10.94
N LEU A 88 -15.60 -10.89 -10.41
CA LEU A 88 -16.56 -11.02 -9.33
C LEU A 88 -17.93 -10.67 -9.88
N LEU A 89 -18.86 -11.62 -9.86
CA LEU A 89 -20.23 -11.43 -10.29
C LEU A 89 -21.15 -11.37 -9.07
N ARG A 90 -21.89 -10.29 -8.94
CA ARG A 90 -22.95 -10.13 -7.95
C ARG A 90 -24.30 -10.32 -8.65
N THR A 91 -24.98 -11.45 -8.38
CA THR A 91 -26.22 -11.80 -9.05
C THR A 91 -27.14 -12.63 -8.16
N ALA A 92 -28.45 -12.54 -8.39
CA ALA A 92 -29.41 -13.42 -7.74
C ALA A 92 -29.36 -14.82 -8.38
N LEU A 93 -29.04 -15.85 -7.59
CA LEU A 93 -28.96 -17.23 -8.05
C LEU A 93 -30.31 -17.95 -8.04
N THR A 94 -31.31 -17.41 -7.30
CA THR A 94 -32.73 -17.81 -7.35
C THR A 94 -33.61 -16.58 -7.57
N PRO A 95 -34.83 -16.73 -8.13
CA PRO A 95 -35.71 -15.58 -8.42
C PRO A 95 -36.08 -14.72 -7.22
N GLN A 96 -36.15 -15.30 -6.01
CA GLN A 96 -36.46 -14.61 -4.76
C GLN A 96 -35.26 -14.50 -3.83
N GLY A 97 -34.06 -14.91 -4.28
CA GLY A 97 -32.84 -14.92 -3.48
C GLY A 97 -32.15 -13.57 -3.40
N ASN A 98 -31.47 -13.31 -2.28
CA ASN A 98 -30.54 -12.20 -2.20
C ASN A 98 -29.37 -12.40 -3.18
N PRO A 99 -28.83 -11.32 -3.74
CA PRO A 99 -27.65 -11.41 -4.59
C PRO A 99 -26.50 -12.15 -3.90
N GLN A 100 -25.90 -13.07 -4.62
CA GLN A 100 -24.73 -13.83 -4.20
C GLN A 100 -23.51 -13.38 -4.99
N ILE A 101 -22.33 -13.59 -4.45
CA ILE A 101 -21.05 -13.32 -5.07
C ILE A 101 -20.52 -14.62 -5.69
N VAL A 102 -20.19 -14.58 -6.97
CA VAL A 102 -19.56 -15.68 -7.70
C VAL A 102 -18.25 -15.17 -8.29
N GLU A 103 -17.14 -15.68 -7.77
CA GLU A 103 -15.82 -15.43 -8.32
C GLU A 103 -15.57 -16.36 -9.51
N ALA A 104 -14.95 -15.83 -10.56
CA ALA A 104 -14.64 -16.57 -11.78
C ALA A 104 -13.29 -16.14 -12.35
N GLU A 105 -12.62 -17.06 -13.03
CA GLU A 105 -11.34 -16.85 -13.70
C GLU A 105 -11.31 -17.50 -15.07
N THR A 106 -10.38 -17.08 -15.91
CA THR A 106 -10.18 -17.67 -17.24
C THR A 106 -9.11 -18.75 -17.18
N VAL A 107 -9.50 -20.00 -17.42
CA VAL A 107 -8.60 -21.16 -17.46
C VAL A 107 -8.67 -21.81 -18.83
N GLY A 108 -7.55 -21.87 -19.55
CA GLY A 108 -7.49 -22.46 -20.89
C GLY A 108 -8.46 -21.78 -21.89
N GLY A 109 -8.64 -20.47 -21.80
CA GLY A 109 -9.55 -19.68 -22.65
C GLY A 109 -11.03 -19.81 -22.29
N ARG A 110 -11.39 -20.48 -21.19
CA ARG A 110 -12.77 -20.63 -20.71
C ARG A 110 -12.97 -19.91 -19.38
N LEU A 111 -14.03 -19.16 -19.26
CA LEU A 111 -14.43 -18.56 -17.99
C LEU A 111 -15.09 -19.65 -17.12
N VAL A 112 -14.51 -19.90 -15.94
CA VAL A 112 -14.93 -20.93 -14.98
C VAL A 112 -15.12 -20.32 -13.58
N PRO A 113 -16.06 -20.83 -12.76
CA PRO A 113 -16.19 -20.35 -11.39
C PRO A 113 -15.06 -20.86 -10.51
N VAL A 114 -14.59 -20.02 -9.59
CA VAL A 114 -13.62 -20.42 -8.54
C VAL A 114 -14.29 -21.34 -7.52
N ARG A 115 -15.58 -21.10 -7.23
CA ARG A 115 -16.35 -21.91 -6.27
C ARG A 115 -16.74 -23.27 -6.84
N GLY A 116 -16.56 -24.30 -6.05
CA GLY A 116 -16.96 -25.66 -6.38
C GLY A 116 -18.49 -25.87 -6.41
N ARG A 117 -18.93 -26.98 -7.03
CA ARG A 117 -20.37 -27.34 -7.15
C ARG A 117 -21.10 -27.32 -5.80
N ASN A 118 -20.53 -27.88 -4.77
CA ASN A 118 -21.17 -27.98 -3.45
C ASN A 118 -21.36 -26.64 -2.76
N GLN A 119 -20.56 -25.63 -3.09
CA GLN A 119 -20.69 -24.28 -2.53
C GLN A 119 -21.76 -23.46 -3.23
N LEU A 120 -21.95 -23.68 -4.53
CA LEU A 120 -23.03 -23.02 -5.28
C LEU A 120 -24.39 -23.73 -5.11
N ALA A 121 -24.38 -25.05 -4.83
CA ALA A 121 -25.61 -25.85 -4.72
C ALA A 121 -26.63 -25.30 -3.68
N PRO A 122 -26.27 -24.79 -2.49
CA PRO A 122 -27.22 -24.18 -1.56
C PRO A 122 -27.97 -22.98 -2.15
N PHE A 123 -27.35 -22.25 -3.05
CA PHE A 123 -27.91 -21.07 -3.72
C PHE A 123 -28.51 -21.40 -5.10
N MET A 124 -28.21 -22.59 -5.63
CA MET A 124 -28.69 -23.11 -6.94
C MET A 124 -29.13 -24.55 -6.76
N PRO A 125 -30.35 -24.81 -6.22
CA PRO A 125 -30.84 -26.19 -5.93
C PRO A 125 -30.97 -27.08 -7.14
N ASP A 126 -31.02 -26.51 -8.35
CA ASP A 126 -31.03 -27.24 -9.64
C ASP A 126 -29.65 -27.76 -10.05
N LEU A 127 -28.56 -27.18 -9.50
CA LEU A 127 -27.20 -27.43 -9.91
C LEU A 127 -26.78 -28.92 -9.81
N PRO A 128 -27.06 -29.67 -8.71
CA PRO A 128 -26.74 -31.09 -8.63
C PRO A 128 -27.47 -31.98 -9.62
N ARG A 129 -28.64 -31.56 -10.09
CA ARG A 129 -29.42 -32.27 -11.13
C ARG A 129 -28.85 -32.03 -12.51
N ARG A 130 -28.37 -30.81 -12.79
CA ARG A 130 -27.76 -30.43 -14.07
C ARG A 130 -26.36 -31.00 -14.23
N PHE A 131 -25.60 -31.04 -13.14
CA PHE A 131 -24.24 -31.53 -13.11
C PHE A 131 -24.15 -32.67 -12.09
N THR A 132 -24.43 -33.90 -12.52
CA THR A 132 -24.55 -35.07 -11.64
C THR A 132 -23.22 -35.54 -11.07
N SER A 133 -22.07 -35.16 -11.68
CA SER A 133 -20.72 -35.45 -11.20
C SER A 133 -19.89 -34.18 -11.04
N TYR A 134 -18.85 -34.26 -10.17
CA TYR A 134 -17.85 -33.18 -10.08
C TYR A 134 -17.11 -32.97 -11.41
N ARG A 135 -16.88 -34.03 -12.17
CA ARG A 135 -16.22 -33.95 -13.48
C ARG A 135 -17.07 -33.17 -14.49
N SER A 136 -18.39 -33.39 -14.54
CA SER A 136 -19.28 -32.65 -15.42
C SER A 136 -19.34 -31.18 -15.05
N TYR A 137 -19.32 -30.85 -13.74
CA TYR A 137 -19.27 -29.46 -13.28
C TYR A 137 -17.93 -28.79 -13.62
N ALA A 138 -16.80 -29.44 -13.36
CA ALA A 138 -15.47 -28.91 -13.65
C ALA A 138 -15.21 -28.71 -15.15
N ALA A 139 -15.91 -29.46 -16.01
CA ALA A 139 -15.85 -29.32 -17.46
C ALA A 139 -16.73 -28.17 -17.99
N ALA A 140 -17.67 -27.67 -17.20
CA ALA A 140 -18.62 -26.62 -17.62
C ALA A 140 -18.01 -25.22 -17.44
N SER A 141 -18.36 -24.34 -18.38
CA SER A 141 -18.06 -22.91 -18.29
C SER A 141 -19.03 -22.18 -17.36
N LEU A 142 -18.64 -20.98 -16.89
CA LEU A 142 -19.50 -20.13 -16.07
C LEU A 142 -20.86 -19.81 -16.76
N PRO A 143 -20.92 -19.47 -18.05
CA PRO A 143 -22.19 -19.29 -18.78
C PRO A 143 -23.08 -20.54 -18.76
N GLU A 144 -22.50 -21.74 -18.89
CA GLU A 144 -23.26 -23.00 -18.81
C GLU A 144 -23.79 -23.24 -17.39
N ILE A 145 -23.06 -22.84 -16.35
CA ILE A 145 -23.44 -23.00 -14.93
C ILE A 145 -24.52 -22.00 -14.55
N LEU A 146 -24.31 -20.69 -14.78
CA LEU A 146 -25.25 -19.63 -14.36
C LEU A 146 -26.46 -19.50 -15.28
N GLY A 147 -26.27 -19.77 -16.57
CA GLY A 147 -27.25 -19.50 -17.60
C GLY A 147 -27.32 -18.01 -18.02
N PRO A 148 -27.95 -17.72 -19.19
CA PRO A 148 -27.90 -16.36 -19.76
C PRO A 148 -28.61 -15.30 -18.89
N THR A 149 -29.71 -15.65 -18.26
CA THR A 149 -30.49 -14.71 -17.44
C THR A 149 -29.72 -14.22 -16.22
N ARG A 150 -29.10 -15.13 -15.45
CA ARG A 150 -28.31 -14.75 -14.25
C ARG A 150 -27.04 -14.03 -14.63
N LEU A 151 -26.41 -14.45 -15.73
CA LEU A 151 -25.18 -13.81 -16.20
C LEU A 151 -25.46 -12.40 -16.74
N GLY A 152 -26.54 -12.22 -17.51
CA GLY A 152 -26.92 -10.91 -18.05
C GLY A 152 -27.42 -9.90 -16.99
N ALA A 153 -27.92 -10.39 -15.85
CA ALA A 153 -28.32 -9.57 -14.72
C ALA A 153 -27.18 -9.33 -13.69
N ALA A 154 -26.01 -9.90 -13.90
CA ALA A 154 -24.92 -9.80 -12.96
C ALA A 154 -24.21 -8.44 -13.03
N GLU A 155 -24.07 -7.79 -11.88
CA GLU A 155 -23.09 -6.73 -11.71
C GLU A 155 -21.69 -7.37 -11.68
N THR A 156 -20.79 -6.89 -12.53
CA THR A 156 -19.49 -7.53 -12.73
C THR A 156 -18.36 -6.58 -12.40
N PHE A 157 -17.49 -7.00 -11.50
CA PHE A 157 -16.22 -6.36 -11.18
C PHE A 157 -15.07 -7.18 -11.77
N ARG A 158 -13.96 -6.52 -12.08
CA ARG A 158 -12.80 -7.14 -12.73
C ARG A 158 -11.54 -6.86 -11.94
N VAL A 159 -10.61 -7.81 -11.97
CA VAL A 159 -9.22 -7.64 -11.52
C VAL A 159 -8.31 -8.03 -12.68
N THR A 160 -7.37 -7.15 -12.99
CA THR A 160 -6.42 -7.30 -14.10
C THR A 160 -4.97 -7.29 -13.62
N GLU A 161 -4.72 -6.88 -12.36
CA GLU A 161 -3.39 -6.80 -11.76
C GLU A 161 -3.41 -7.37 -10.32
N LEU A 162 -2.48 -8.29 -10.04
CA LEU A 162 -2.32 -8.88 -8.70
C LEU A 162 -0.99 -8.50 -8.03
N ARG A 163 -0.05 -7.90 -8.78
CA ARG A 163 1.27 -7.54 -8.26
C ARG A 163 1.17 -6.33 -7.33
N SER A 164 1.89 -6.36 -6.22
CA SER A 164 2.24 -5.18 -5.45
C SER A 164 3.26 -4.35 -6.23
N GLY A 165 3.21 -3.02 -6.13
CA GLY A 165 4.04 -2.14 -6.95
C GLY A 165 4.22 -0.76 -6.37
N VAL A 166 4.82 0.12 -7.16
CA VAL A 166 4.92 1.56 -6.91
C VAL A 166 4.36 2.33 -8.09
N PHE A 167 3.67 3.41 -7.80
CA PHE A 167 3.32 4.45 -8.75
C PHE A 167 4.41 5.52 -8.68
N LEU A 168 5.27 5.56 -9.68
CA LEU A 168 6.33 6.58 -9.78
C LEU A 168 5.79 7.83 -10.46
N SER A 169 6.05 8.97 -9.85
CA SER A 169 5.72 10.28 -10.41
C SER A 169 6.50 10.54 -11.70
N GLY A 170 5.85 11.14 -12.68
CA GLY A 170 6.44 11.46 -13.98
C GLY A 170 5.83 12.73 -14.57
N LEU A 171 6.36 13.21 -15.68
CA LEU A 171 5.86 14.40 -16.37
C LEU A 171 4.40 14.22 -16.86
N ASP A 172 4.06 13.00 -17.26
CA ASP A 172 2.74 12.64 -17.80
C ASP A 172 1.86 11.92 -16.76
N GLY A 173 2.06 12.18 -15.47
CA GLY A 173 1.38 11.51 -14.36
C GLY A 173 2.12 10.27 -13.86
N PHE A 174 1.44 9.46 -13.07
CA PHE A 174 2.02 8.29 -12.41
C PHE A 174 2.13 7.09 -13.34
N VAL A 175 3.23 6.34 -13.20
CA VAL A 175 3.50 5.09 -13.92
C VAL A 175 3.65 3.97 -12.92
N PHE A 176 2.90 2.88 -13.09
CA PHE A 176 2.96 1.71 -12.23
C PHE A 176 4.15 0.83 -12.58
N GLN A 177 4.96 0.50 -11.57
CA GLN A 177 6.09 -0.43 -11.66
C GLN A 177 5.94 -1.52 -10.61
N PRO A 178 5.95 -2.82 -10.98
CA PRO A 178 5.89 -3.91 -10.02
C PRO A 178 7.12 -3.97 -9.11
N LEU A 179 6.90 -4.33 -7.85
CA LEU A 179 7.95 -4.64 -6.88
C LEU A 179 8.62 -6.01 -7.19
N PRO A 180 9.81 -6.30 -6.62
CA PRO A 180 10.49 -7.59 -6.72
C PRO A 180 9.63 -8.80 -6.33
N ALA A 181 10.08 -9.98 -6.71
CA ALA A 181 9.35 -11.25 -6.55
C ALA A 181 8.98 -11.55 -5.08
N GLU A 182 9.81 -11.17 -4.14
CA GLU A 182 9.57 -11.37 -2.71
C GLU A 182 8.33 -10.64 -2.21
N ALA A 183 8.02 -9.46 -2.77
CA ALA A 183 6.79 -8.74 -2.48
C ALA A 183 5.54 -9.39 -3.13
N GLN A 184 5.72 -10.35 -4.04
CA GLN A 184 4.64 -11.07 -4.73
C GLN A 184 4.35 -12.45 -4.13
N LEU A 185 5.07 -12.87 -3.08
CA LEU A 185 4.92 -14.20 -2.49
C LEU A 185 3.65 -14.40 -1.68
N ALA A 186 3.02 -13.32 -1.24
CA ALA A 186 1.74 -13.33 -0.52
C ALA A 186 1.11 -11.94 -0.49
N PRO A 187 -0.19 -11.82 -0.11
CA PRO A 187 -0.85 -10.52 0.01
C PRO A 187 -0.12 -9.57 0.95
N VAL A 188 0.06 -8.32 0.51
CA VAL A 188 0.73 -7.25 1.26
C VAL A 188 -0.32 -6.37 1.92
N PHE A 189 -0.43 -6.43 3.25
CA PHE A 189 -1.39 -5.64 4.01
C PHE A 189 -0.79 -4.38 4.65
N GLY A 190 0.43 -4.46 5.19
CA GLY A 190 1.12 -3.30 5.77
C GLY A 190 2.33 -2.94 4.93
N LEU A 191 2.49 -1.64 4.69
CA LEU A 191 3.63 -1.04 4.03
C LEU A 191 4.20 0.08 4.90
N ALA A 192 5.53 0.17 4.97
CA ALA A 192 6.25 1.29 5.51
C ALA A 192 7.33 1.74 4.52
N ALA A 193 7.45 3.05 4.35
CA ALA A 193 8.46 3.67 3.49
C ALA A 193 9.35 4.60 4.33
N GLY A 194 10.65 4.60 4.06
CA GLY A 194 11.63 5.43 4.74
C GLY A 194 13.06 4.95 4.51
N ASP A 195 14.04 5.73 4.91
CA ASP A 195 15.46 5.37 4.88
C ASP A 195 15.77 4.47 6.10
N PHE A 196 15.67 3.15 5.93
CA PHE A 196 15.83 2.18 7.02
C PHE A 196 17.26 1.66 7.16
N ASP A 197 18.08 1.72 6.11
CA ASP A 197 19.48 1.31 6.14
C ASP A 197 20.46 2.49 6.26
N GLY A 198 19.95 3.71 6.20
CA GLY A 198 20.72 4.93 6.43
C GLY A 198 21.47 5.43 5.22
N ASP A 199 21.18 4.98 4.02
CA ASP A 199 21.89 5.41 2.81
C ASP A 199 21.35 6.73 2.21
N GLY A 200 20.22 7.23 2.74
CA GLY A 200 19.56 8.48 2.36
C GLY A 200 18.49 8.30 1.28
N ARG A 201 18.23 7.09 0.84
CA ARG A 201 17.19 6.75 -0.14
C ARG A 201 16.05 6.03 0.54
N PRO A 202 14.80 6.26 0.13
CA PRO A 202 13.68 5.54 0.72
C PRO A 202 13.66 4.06 0.34
N ASP A 203 13.50 3.22 1.37
CA ASP A 203 13.29 1.79 1.29
C ASP A 203 11.82 1.45 1.49
N LEU A 204 11.45 0.19 1.26
CA LEU A 204 10.13 -0.36 1.56
C LEU A 204 10.22 -1.58 2.47
N TYR A 205 9.37 -1.61 3.48
CA TYR A 205 9.09 -2.81 4.26
C TYR A 205 7.64 -3.21 4.11
N ALA A 206 7.40 -4.46 3.66
CA ALA A 206 6.10 -5.01 3.39
C ALA A 206 5.81 -6.23 4.28
N VAL A 207 4.71 -6.19 5.05
CA VAL A 207 4.24 -7.33 5.84
C VAL A 207 3.15 -8.08 5.10
N GLN A 208 3.20 -9.41 5.17
CA GLN A 208 2.53 -10.28 4.23
C GLN A 208 1.68 -11.36 4.91
N ASN A 209 0.96 -12.10 4.08
CA ASN A 209 0.15 -13.29 4.33
C ASN A 209 -1.33 -13.03 4.61
N TRP A 210 -2.12 -14.05 4.25
CA TRP A 210 -3.55 -14.10 4.52
C TRP A 210 -3.98 -15.55 4.78
N PHE A 211 -4.21 -15.90 6.05
CA PHE A 211 -4.47 -17.28 6.46
C PHE A 211 -5.93 -17.71 6.39
N ALA A 212 -6.85 -16.78 6.24
CA ALA A 212 -8.27 -17.06 6.23
C ALA A 212 -9.03 -16.23 5.18
N PRO A 213 -8.66 -16.34 3.89
CA PRO A 213 -9.43 -15.68 2.84
C PRO A 213 -10.81 -16.37 2.70
N ASN A 214 -10.83 -17.54 2.15
CA ASN A 214 -11.97 -18.41 1.97
C ASN A 214 -11.47 -19.84 2.17
N PRO A 215 -12.17 -20.75 2.87
CA PRO A 215 -11.73 -22.14 3.08
C PRO A 215 -11.35 -22.88 1.81
N GLU A 216 -11.96 -22.55 0.66
CA GLU A 216 -11.69 -23.24 -0.60
C GLU A 216 -10.47 -22.73 -1.36
N VAL A 217 -10.08 -21.47 -1.15
CA VAL A 217 -8.87 -20.94 -1.79
C VAL A 217 -7.62 -21.23 -0.97
N GLY A 218 -7.79 -21.68 0.28
CA GLY A 218 -6.70 -22.04 1.17
C GLY A 218 -6.01 -20.82 1.79
N ARG A 219 -4.81 -21.03 2.31
CA ARG A 219 -3.99 -19.97 2.93
C ARG A 219 -3.03 -19.38 1.91
N PHE A 220 -2.88 -18.06 1.95
CA PHE A 220 -1.82 -17.36 1.25
C PHE A 220 -0.69 -17.08 2.25
N SER A 221 0.24 -18.01 2.38
CA SER A 221 1.24 -18.04 3.46
C SER A 221 2.69 -18.16 2.96
N GLY A 222 2.93 -17.72 1.73
CA GLY A 222 4.25 -17.83 1.10
C GLY A 222 5.27 -16.77 1.55
N GLY A 223 4.84 -15.73 2.25
CA GLY A 223 5.70 -14.61 2.67
C GLY A 223 6.19 -14.75 4.10
N VAL A 224 7.35 -14.16 4.36
CA VAL A 224 7.93 -13.94 5.70
C VAL A 224 8.22 -12.46 5.95
N SER A 225 7.53 -11.58 5.27
CA SER A 225 7.77 -10.17 5.00
C SER A 225 8.82 -9.93 3.90
N ALA A 226 8.80 -8.73 3.31
CA ALA A 226 9.77 -8.34 2.30
C ALA A 226 10.40 -6.99 2.70
N PHE A 227 11.72 -6.97 2.85
CA PHE A 227 12.50 -5.77 3.03
C PHE A 227 13.22 -5.45 1.73
N LEU A 228 12.98 -4.26 1.17
CA LEU A 228 13.38 -3.86 -0.17
C LEU A 228 14.15 -2.55 -0.08
N LEU A 229 15.44 -2.57 -0.39
CA LEU A 229 16.28 -1.38 -0.46
C LEU A 229 16.02 -0.63 -1.76
N GLY A 230 15.78 0.66 -1.65
CA GLY A 230 15.58 1.56 -2.78
C GLY A 230 16.90 1.99 -3.41
N ASP A 231 16.94 2.11 -4.73
CA ASP A 231 18.11 2.61 -5.47
C ASP A 231 18.07 4.14 -5.71
N GLY A 232 17.00 4.82 -5.23
CA GLY A 232 16.76 6.25 -5.45
C GLY A 232 16.40 6.59 -6.91
N ARG A 233 16.02 5.59 -7.73
CA ARG A 233 15.58 5.74 -9.13
C ARG A 233 14.27 4.99 -9.41
N GLY A 234 13.58 4.59 -8.33
CA GLY A 234 12.35 3.81 -8.39
C GLY A 234 12.57 2.29 -8.46
N GLY A 235 13.80 1.81 -8.47
CA GLY A 235 14.15 0.39 -8.43
C GLY A 235 14.36 -0.10 -6.99
N PHE A 236 14.14 -1.40 -6.76
CA PHE A 236 14.25 -2.03 -5.45
C PHE A 236 15.00 -3.35 -5.51
N THR A 237 15.79 -3.61 -4.45
CA THR A 237 16.50 -4.88 -4.26
C THR A 237 16.08 -5.52 -2.94
N SER A 238 15.68 -6.80 -3.00
CA SER A 238 15.25 -7.54 -1.81
C SER A 238 16.42 -7.92 -0.92
N VAL A 239 16.24 -7.74 0.39
CA VAL A 239 17.18 -8.17 1.42
C VAL A 239 16.63 -9.39 2.14
N SER A 240 17.46 -10.42 2.28
CA SER A 240 17.03 -11.65 2.97
C SER A 240 16.72 -11.40 4.46
N ALA A 241 15.76 -12.13 5.01
CA ALA A 241 15.44 -12.08 6.44
C ALA A 241 16.65 -12.45 7.33
N GLY A 242 17.58 -13.27 6.83
CA GLY A 242 18.81 -13.62 7.54
C GLY A 242 19.79 -12.44 7.64
N THR A 243 19.76 -11.51 6.69
CA THR A 243 20.59 -10.29 6.67
C THR A 243 19.93 -9.16 7.46
N SER A 244 18.64 -8.92 7.23
CA SER A 244 17.91 -7.83 7.86
C SER A 244 17.44 -8.12 9.29
N GLY A 245 17.35 -9.39 9.68
CA GLY A 245 16.70 -9.79 10.93
C GLY A 245 15.16 -9.73 10.90
N LEU A 246 14.57 -9.24 9.82
CA LEU A 246 13.13 -9.04 9.68
C LEU A 246 12.43 -10.32 9.20
N LEU A 247 12.34 -11.31 10.10
CA LEU A 247 11.63 -12.56 9.85
C LEU A 247 10.25 -12.52 10.52
N VAL A 248 9.21 -12.45 9.72
CA VAL A 248 7.81 -12.37 10.19
C VAL A 248 6.99 -13.54 9.68
N PRO A 249 7.02 -14.68 10.36
CA PRO A 249 6.12 -15.78 10.06
C PRO A 249 4.70 -15.45 10.56
N GLY A 250 3.69 -15.95 9.86
CA GLY A 250 2.31 -15.80 10.27
C GLY A 250 1.52 -14.76 9.46
N ASP A 251 0.29 -14.50 9.88
CA ASP A 251 -0.68 -13.64 9.19
C ASP A 251 -0.50 -12.17 9.63
N ALA A 252 0.50 -11.49 9.08
CA ALA A 252 0.82 -10.12 9.43
C ALA A 252 -0.13 -9.12 8.75
N LYS A 253 -0.56 -8.08 9.48
CA LYS A 253 -1.57 -7.12 9.04
C LYS A 253 -1.14 -5.68 9.22
N GLY A 254 -1.24 -5.14 10.43
CA GLY A 254 -0.86 -3.76 10.72
C GLY A 254 0.64 -3.62 10.86
N LEU A 255 1.17 -2.52 10.35
CA LEU A 255 2.56 -2.11 10.47
C LEU A 255 2.58 -0.63 10.82
N ALA A 256 3.38 -0.25 11.81
CA ALA A 256 3.61 1.13 12.18
C ALA A 256 5.09 1.39 12.43
N THR A 257 5.55 2.58 12.10
CA THR A 257 6.90 3.07 12.37
C THR A 257 6.88 4.13 13.46
N PHE A 258 7.83 4.08 14.37
CA PHE A 258 8.07 5.06 15.42
C PHE A 258 9.45 4.82 16.02
N ASP A 259 10.02 5.81 16.70
CA ASP A 259 11.29 5.72 17.41
C ASP A 259 11.01 5.36 18.89
N GLN A 260 11.15 4.08 19.24
CA GLN A 260 10.83 3.54 20.57
C GLN A 260 11.89 3.85 21.61
N ASN A 261 13.16 3.72 21.24
CA ASN A 261 14.28 3.82 22.16
C ASN A 261 14.89 5.25 22.20
N GLY A 262 14.41 6.16 21.34
CA GLY A 262 14.84 7.55 21.29
C GLY A 262 16.21 7.74 20.63
N ASP A 263 16.62 6.82 19.74
CA ASP A 263 17.91 6.89 19.04
C ASP A 263 17.84 7.61 17.70
N GLY A 264 16.62 8.01 17.27
CA GLY A 264 16.38 8.72 16.02
C GLY A 264 16.24 7.85 14.78
N TRP A 265 16.28 6.52 14.95
CA TRP A 265 16.03 5.57 13.87
C TRP A 265 14.58 5.06 13.91
N PRO A 266 13.96 4.77 12.75
CA PRO A 266 12.61 4.23 12.74
C PRO A 266 12.60 2.74 13.11
N ASP A 267 11.81 2.40 14.11
CA ASP A 267 11.51 1.04 14.56
C ASP A 267 10.21 0.52 13.96
N PHE A 268 9.99 -0.80 13.99
CA PHE A 268 8.75 -1.41 13.50
C PHE A 268 7.96 -2.08 14.60
N LEU A 269 6.67 -1.74 14.68
CA LEU A 269 5.65 -2.53 15.40
C LEU A 269 4.71 -3.14 14.37
N LEU A 270 4.51 -4.45 14.44
CA LEU A 270 3.56 -5.12 13.56
C LEU A 270 2.64 -6.08 14.31
N THR A 271 1.42 -6.19 13.79
CA THR A 271 0.39 -7.08 14.33
C THR A 271 0.28 -8.33 13.48
N ARG A 272 -0.01 -9.46 14.14
CA ARG A 272 -0.26 -10.74 13.49
C ARG A 272 -1.57 -11.34 13.99
N ARG A 273 -2.40 -11.80 13.08
CA ARG A 273 -3.66 -12.45 13.45
C ARG A 273 -3.39 -13.75 14.21
N GLY A 274 -3.95 -13.85 15.41
CA GLY A 274 -3.84 -15.06 16.25
C GLY A 274 -2.43 -15.33 16.79
N SER A 275 -1.54 -14.33 16.80
CA SER A 275 -0.18 -14.43 17.32
C SER A 275 0.24 -13.14 18.04
N PRO A 276 1.22 -13.18 18.95
CA PRO A 276 1.75 -11.97 19.58
C PRO A 276 2.26 -10.96 18.55
N HIS A 277 2.16 -9.68 18.89
CA HIS A 277 2.77 -8.60 18.10
C HIS A 277 4.28 -8.79 18.04
N LEU A 278 4.92 -8.31 16.99
CA LEU A 278 6.37 -8.25 16.87
C LEU A 278 6.81 -6.81 16.89
N PHE A 279 7.95 -6.62 17.52
CA PHE A 279 8.62 -5.36 17.63
C PHE A 279 10.08 -5.53 17.20
N PHE A 280 10.56 -4.68 16.29
CA PHE A 280 11.92 -4.69 15.80
C PHE A 280 12.55 -3.32 16.01
N LEU A 281 13.67 -3.30 16.72
CA LEU A 281 14.51 -2.12 16.90
C LEU A 281 15.50 -2.03 15.75
N ASN A 282 15.51 -0.90 15.07
CA ASN A 282 16.55 -0.57 14.12
C ASN A 282 17.85 -0.28 14.88
N GLN A 283 18.91 -0.99 14.57
CA GLN A 283 20.21 -0.82 15.24
C GLN A 283 21.03 0.32 14.62
N GLY A 284 20.51 0.96 13.59
CA GLY A 284 21.23 1.93 12.80
C GLY A 284 22.49 1.38 12.13
N VAL A 285 23.30 2.26 11.60
CA VAL A 285 24.61 1.90 11.01
C VAL A 285 25.73 2.66 11.73
N PRO A 286 26.89 2.05 11.99
CA PRO A 286 27.96 2.64 12.81
C PRO A 286 28.50 3.98 12.30
N THR A 287 28.40 4.23 11.00
CA THR A 287 28.92 5.43 10.32
C THR A 287 27.96 6.60 10.32
N ARG A 288 26.68 6.39 10.69
CA ARG A 288 25.64 7.41 10.68
C ARG A 288 24.89 7.49 11.99
N ARG A 289 24.17 8.57 12.19
CA ARG A 289 23.29 8.82 13.34
C ARG A 289 21.87 9.04 12.84
N GLY A 290 20.89 8.71 13.66
CA GLY A 290 19.47 8.97 13.39
C GLY A 290 19.03 10.35 13.89
N LEU A 291 18.06 10.92 13.19
CA LEU A 291 17.29 12.09 13.64
C LEU A 291 15.82 11.87 13.33
N ALA A 292 14.97 11.84 14.35
CA ALA A 292 13.52 11.87 14.20
C ALA A 292 13.04 13.33 14.20
N VAL A 293 12.50 13.81 13.09
CA VAL A 293 11.85 15.12 12.96
C VAL A 293 10.36 14.90 13.19
N ARG A 294 9.89 15.25 14.39
CA ARG A 294 8.49 15.15 14.81
C ARG A 294 7.75 16.44 14.52
N LEU A 295 6.59 16.34 13.88
CA LEU A 295 5.71 17.48 13.64
C LEU A 295 4.57 17.49 14.65
N GLU A 296 4.28 18.67 15.20
CA GLU A 296 3.18 18.91 16.12
C GLU A 296 2.31 20.10 15.64
N GLY A 297 1.00 19.88 15.54
CA GLY A 297 0.06 20.91 15.10
C GLY A 297 -0.32 21.91 16.19
N GLY A 298 0.12 21.74 17.44
CA GLY A 298 -0.32 22.54 18.57
C GLY A 298 -1.85 22.47 18.73
N THR A 299 -2.52 23.62 18.67
CA THR A 299 -3.98 23.71 18.69
C THR A 299 -4.66 23.27 17.38
N ARG A 300 -3.88 22.98 16.34
CA ARG A 300 -4.32 22.64 14.98
C ARG A 300 -3.79 21.25 14.58
N ALA A 301 -4.10 20.22 15.36
CA ALA A 301 -3.54 18.86 15.14
C ALA A 301 -3.69 18.36 13.68
N ALA A 302 -4.77 18.70 13.00
CA ALA A 302 -5.03 18.26 11.61
C ALA A 302 -4.02 18.82 10.58
N ILE A 303 -3.29 19.89 10.89
CA ILE A 303 -2.33 20.52 9.95
C ILE A 303 -1.06 19.72 9.75
N VAL A 304 -0.84 18.70 10.58
CA VAL A 304 0.31 17.80 10.47
C VAL A 304 0.12 16.79 9.32
N ALA A 305 -1.13 16.38 9.05
CA ALA A 305 -1.43 15.50 7.93
C ALA A 305 -1.20 16.23 6.60
N GLY A 306 -0.36 15.67 5.73
CA GLY A 306 0.06 16.29 4.47
C GLY A 306 1.20 17.30 4.61
N ALA A 307 1.71 17.54 5.84
CA ALA A 307 2.87 18.40 6.02
C ALA A 307 4.12 17.76 5.43
N ARG A 308 4.84 18.51 4.60
CA ARG A 308 6.08 18.06 3.93
C ARG A 308 7.31 18.54 4.68
N VAL A 309 8.27 17.65 4.82
CA VAL A 309 9.58 17.95 5.40
C VAL A 309 10.64 17.74 4.33
N THR A 310 11.39 18.79 4.02
CA THR A 310 12.57 18.71 3.17
C THR A 310 13.80 18.98 4.01
N VAL A 311 14.71 18.00 4.06
CA VAL A 311 16.00 18.15 4.73
C VAL A 311 17.08 18.29 3.68
N THR A 312 17.87 19.36 3.79
CA THR A 312 19.02 19.61 2.90
C THR A 312 20.31 19.54 3.72
N THR A 313 21.25 18.70 3.29
CA THR A 313 22.57 18.58 3.89
C THR A 313 23.47 19.77 3.51
N ALA A 314 24.57 19.97 4.21
CA ALA A 314 25.58 20.95 3.84
C ALA A 314 26.14 20.74 2.43
N GLY A 315 26.17 19.50 1.95
CA GLY A 315 26.55 19.13 0.58
C GLY A 315 25.47 19.40 -0.48
N GLY A 316 24.27 19.84 -0.07
CA GLY A 316 23.18 20.14 -1.00
C GLY A 316 22.28 18.94 -1.34
N GLU A 317 22.54 17.76 -0.77
CA GLU A 317 21.65 16.61 -0.90
C GLU A 317 20.31 16.90 -0.25
N LYS A 318 19.21 16.58 -0.94
CA LYS A 318 17.84 16.80 -0.46
C LYS A 318 17.15 15.47 -0.19
N ARG A 319 16.40 15.42 0.90
CA ARG A 319 15.53 14.30 1.28
C ARG A 319 14.15 14.85 1.58
N LEU A 320 13.16 14.29 0.91
CA LEU A 320 11.77 14.69 1.02
C LEU A 320 10.97 13.60 1.73
N GLY A 321 10.10 14.00 2.65
CA GLY A 321 9.08 13.17 3.23
C GLY A 321 7.81 13.94 3.52
N GLU A 322 6.72 13.24 3.69
CA GLU A 322 5.43 13.78 4.09
C GLU A 322 4.89 13.03 5.29
N ILE A 323 4.29 13.75 6.21
CA ILE A 323 3.52 13.14 7.29
C ILE A 323 2.12 12.83 6.76
N SER A 324 2.00 11.65 6.17
CA SER A 324 0.73 11.17 5.67
C SER A 324 -0.14 10.56 6.79
N THR A 325 -1.45 10.56 6.60
CA THR A 325 -2.40 9.96 7.52
C THR A 325 -3.19 8.85 6.84
N GLY A 326 -3.26 7.68 7.47
CA GLY A 326 -3.80 6.47 6.87
C GLY A 326 -2.70 5.64 6.20
N GLY A 327 -3.01 5.01 5.07
CA GLY A 327 -2.07 4.19 4.28
C GLY A 327 -1.95 2.75 4.75
N GLY A 328 -1.63 2.50 6.00
CA GLY A 328 -1.51 1.17 6.56
C GLY A 328 -2.85 0.44 6.73
N TYR A 329 -2.81 -0.88 6.78
CA TYR A 329 -3.99 -1.71 7.06
C TYR A 329 -4.32 -1.65 8.55
N MET A 330 -5.34 -0.88 8.92
CA MET A 330 -5.76 -0.66 10.33
C MET A 330 -4.60 -0.22 11.24
N SER A 331 -3.69 0.59 10.71
CA SER A 331 -2.52 1.07 11.44
C SER A 331 -2.15 2.50 11.03
N GLN A 332 -1.44 3.19 11.92
CA GLN A 332 -0.95 4.54 11.71
C GLN A 332 0.45 4.65 12.33
N SER A 333 1.40 5.18 11.57
CA SER A 333 2.74 5.49 12.03
C SER A 333 2.78 6.80 12.85
N ALA A 334 3.85 7.01 13.60
CA ALA A 334 4.09 8.27 14.28
C ALA A 334 4.23 9.43 13.26
N PRO A 335 3.84 10.67 13.63
CA PRO A 335 3.99 11.83 12.75
C PRO A 335 5.45 12.32 12.75
N GLU A 336 6.34 11.46 12.32
CA GLU A 336 7.78 11.66 12.33
C GLU A 336 8.39 11.37 10.96
N PHE A 337 9.32 12.21 10.54
CA PHE A 337 10.18 11.99 9.39
C PHE A 337 11.59 11.66 9.88
N TYR A 338 12.18 10.57 9.42
CA TYR A 338 13.46 10.07 9.88
C TYR A 338 14.55 10.40 8.88
N VAL A 339 15.70 10.84 9.40
CA VAL A 339 16.87 11.23 8.60
C VAL A 339 18.12 10.60 9.19
N SER A 340 18.83 9.83 8.39
CA SER A 340 20.19 9.40 8.71
C SER A 340 21.20 10.51 8.36
N TRP A 341 22.23 10.73 9.16
CA TRP A 341 23.20 11.78 8.93
C TRP A 341 24.59 11.42 9.49
N GLN A 342 25.60 12.10 9.00
CA GLN A 342 26.97 12.03 9.47
C GLN A 342 27.54 13.47 9.69
N PRO A 343 28.65 13.66 10.42
CA PRO A 343 29.19 15.00 10.69
C PRO A 343 29.42 15.87 9.47
N ALA A 344 29.73 15.28 8.32
CA ALA A 344 29.95 16.01 7.05
C ALA A 344 28.63 16.58 6.46
N ASP A 345 27.49 16.06 6.86
CA ASP A 345 26.17 16.51 6.38
C ASP A 345 25.68 17.78 7.09
N LEU A 346 26.34 18.16 8.20
CA LEU A 346 25.93 19.31 9.02
C LEU A 346 26.45 20.65 8.48
N PRO A 347 25.65 21.75 8.69
CA PRO A 347 24.32 21.77 9.31
C PRO A 347 23.23 21.22 8.38
N LEU A 348 22.18 20.62 8.97
CA LEU A 348 21.00 20.27 8.20
C LEU A 348 20.06 21.47 8.14
N SER A 349 19.65 21.85 6.94
CA SER A 349 18.54 22.80 6.73
C SER A 349 17.23 22.04 6.60
N ILE A 350 16.30 22.26 7.52
CA ILE A 350 15.01 21.57 7.57
C ILE A 350 13.92 22.55 7.25
N GLN A 351 13.28 22.38 6.12
CA GLN A 351 12.11 23.15 5.70
C GLN A 351 10.86 22.29 5.89
N THR A 352 9.87 22.84 6.60
CA THR A 352 8.55 22.20 6.74
C THR A 352 7.51 23.07 6.06
N THR A 353 6.78 22.48 5.11
CA THR A 353 5.60 23.07 4.50
C THR A 353 4.38 22.40 5.12
N TRP A 354 3.58 23.18 5.86
CA TRP A 354 2.40 22.70 6.56
C TRP A 354 1.22 22.59 5.61
N ALA A 355 0.22 21.80 5.97
CA ALA A 355 -0.96 21.56 5.12
C ALA A 355 -1.83 22.79 4.83
N ASP A 356 -1.55 23.95 5.44
CA ASP A 356 -2.17 25.24 5.11
C ASP A 356 -1.29 26.12 4.20
N GLY A 357 -0.22 25.55 3.64
CA GLY A 357 0.73 26.25 2.76
C GLY A 357 1.75 27.13 3.50
N GLN A 358 1.68 27.27 4.83
CA GLN A 358 2.71 28.00 5.56
C GLN A 358 4.00 27.18 5.58
N SER A 359 5.15 27.86 5.51
CA SER A 359 6.46 27.21 5.60
C SER A 359 7.26 27.73 6.78
N THR A 360 7.96 26.83 7.44
CA THR A 360 8.93 27.13 8.49
C THR A 360 10.28 26.52 8.15
N SER A 361 11.36 27.19 8.58
CA SER A 361 12.74 26.70 8.36
C SER A 361 13.46 26.61 9.70
N HIS A 362 14.23 25.53 9.86
CA HIS A 362 15.05 25.27 11.03
C HIS A 362 16.44 24.81 10.60
N THR A 363 17.48 25.28 11.30
CA THR A 363 18.85 24.79 11.10
C THR A 363 19.21 23.89 12.28
N TRP A 364 19.54 22.62 11.99
CA TRP A 364 19.92 21.66 13.02
C TRP A 364 21.40 21.32 12.95
N ASN A 365 22.09 21.42 14.11
CA ASN A 365 23.56 21.34 14.22
C ASN A 365 24.06 20.04 14.85
N GLY A 366 23.27 18.97 14.80
CA GLY A 366 23.72 17.65 15.26
C GLY A 366 23.57 17.39 16.76
N GLN A 367 22.72 18.14 17.46
CA GLN A 367 22.50 17.95 18.89
C GLN A 367 21.21 17.16 19.17
N GLY A 368 21.37 15.99 19.78
CA GLY A 368 20.26 15.06 20.07
C GLY A 368 19.88 14.18 18.89
N THR A 369 18.82 13.41 19.08
CA THR A 369 18.27 12.41 18.13
C THR A 369 16.84 12.74 17.72
N ARG A 370 16.21 13.73 18.36
CA ARG A 370 14.85 14.17 18.07
C ARG A 370 14.76 15.69 17.98
N LEU A 371 14.07 16.16 16.95
CA LEU A 371 13.69 17.54 16.76
C LEU A 371 12.16 17.64 16.69
N VAL A 372 11.57 18.48 17.53
CA VAL A 372 10.12 18.74 17.50
C VAL A 372 9.89 20.11 16.83
N LEU A 373 9.10 20.13 15.77
CA LEU A 373 8.71 21.33 15.06
C LEU A 373 7.19 21.53 15.23
N THR A 374 6.81 22.68 15.76
CA THR A 374 5.41 23.05 15.99
C THR A 374 4.91 23.97 14.89
N ALA A 375 3.70 23.72 14.43
CA ALA A 375 3.04 24.53 13.42
C ALA A 375 2.93 26.00 13.87
N PRO A 376 3.18 26.97 12.97
CA PRO A 376 3.01 28.38 13.29
C PRO A 376 1.55 28.70 13.62
N PRO A 377 1.27 29.79 14.39
CA PRO A 377 -0.10 30.24 14.65
C PRO A 377 -0.80 30.61 13.34
N ILE A 378 -2.13 30.61 13.37
CA ILE A 378 -2.94 31.12 12.24
C ILE A 378 -2.56 32.58 11.96
N ARG A 379 -2.25 32.90 10.72
CA ARG A 379 -2.15 34.31 10.30
C ARG A 379 -3.58 34.83 10.25
N GLU A 380 -3.85 35.86 11.08
CA GLU A 380 -5.10 36.63 11.05
C GLU A 380 -5.28 37.34 9.72
#